data_16287cdba31b23055de9c8744d2de767
#
_entry.id   16287cdba31b23055de9c8744d2de767
#
_cell.length_a   1.000
_cell.length_b   1.000
_cell.length_c   1.000
_cell.angle_alpha   90.00
_cell.angle_beta   90.00
_cell.angle_gamma   90.00
#
_symmetry.space_group_name_H-M   'P 1'
#
loop_
_entity.id
_entity.type
_entity.pdbx_description
1 polymer ?
#
loop_
_entity_poly.entity_id
_entity_poly.type
_entity_poly.pdbx_seq_one_letter_code
_entity_poly.pdbx_strand_id
1 'polypeptide(L)'
;MTETGTIPLFPLNVVLFPHQPLPLHIFEPRYKALVRDCLAADKDFGVLLVHQGQLFQNGTCARIENILEKFDDGRLKILTLGKRRFRVKKVMEGKPYLEGEVEFWDDETDLSPGVEALFRQVHTLLKDYAQLTGKITDPTLVENFTPYGFSFFLAEINMYSLTRQQEILEMTSAEERLACGLKSLAHLVSRMKLDQKLQKILGDRHSFFNICN
;
A
#
# COMPACT_ATOMS: atom_id res chain seq x y z
N MET A 1 -5.75 26.35 4.03
CA MET A 1 -4.69 26.32 5.07
C MET A 1 -4.26 24.88 5.23
N THR A 2 -2.98 24.60 5.05
CA THR A 2 -2.42 23.26 5.27
C THR A 2 -2.40 22.97 6.77
N GLU A 3 -2.99 21.86 7.16
CA GLU A 3 -3.01 21.41 8.55
C GLU A 3 -1.63 20.88 8.94
N THR A 4 -1.09 21.33 10.07
CA THR A 4 0.20 20.89 10.61
C THR A 4 0.01 20.19 11.95
N GLY A 5 0.94 19.32 12.31
CA GLY A 5 0.91 18.62 13.59
C GLY A 5 2.24 18.01 13.96
N THR A 6 2.32 17.50 15.19
CA THR A 6 3.47 16.71 15.64
C THR A 6 3.03 15.27 15.87
N ILE A 7 3.69 14.33 15.22
CA ILE A 7 3.38 12.91 15.30
C ILE A 7 4.64 12.07 15.57
N PRO A 8 4.53 10.93 16.27
CA PRO A 8 5.57 9.91 16.32
C PRO A 8 5.90 9.40 14.93
N LEU A 9 7.16 9.10 14.64
CA LEU A 9 7.61 8.60 13.36
C LEU A 9 8.13 7.15 13.48
N PHE A 10 7.69 6.30 12.57
CA PHE A 10 8.09 4.91 12.48
C PHE A 10 8.71 4.62 11.10
N PRO A 11 10.03 4.77 10.97
CA PRO A 11 10.75 4.41 9.75
C PRO A 11 10.70 2.90 9.49
N LEU A 12 10.26 2.50 8.29
CA LEU A 12 10.13 1.11 7.84
C LEU A 12 10.60 0.96 6.39
N ASN A 13 11.01 -0.25 6.00
CA ASN A 13 11.27 -0.56 4.60
C ASN A 13 9.98 -0.98 3.86
N VAL A 14 8.94 -0.16 3.98
CA VAL A 14 7.62 -0.35 3.35
C VAL A 14 6.98 1.01 3.08
N VAL A 15 6.20 1.10 2.02
CA VAL A 15 5.31 2.23 1.76
C VAL A 15 3.91 1.84 2.25
N LEU A 16 3.35 2.63 3.16
CA LEU A 16 1.97 2.47 3.60
C LEU A 16 1.08 3.42 2.80
N PHE A 17 0.05 2.88 2.17
CA PHE A 17 -0.96 3.68 1.48
C PHE A 17 -2.16 3.99 2.37
N PRO A 18 -2.91 5.07 2.11
CA PRO A 18 -4.22 5.31 2.70
C PRO A 18 -5.15 4.08 2.52
N HIS A 19 -5.91 3.76 3.56
CA HIS A 19 -6.84 2.62 3.65
C HIS A 19 -6.18 1.24 3.60
N GLN A 20 -4.87 1.14 3.55
CA GLN A 20 -4.14 -0.13 3.55
C GLN A 20 -3.95 -0.64 4.98
N PRO A 21 -4.30 -1.91 5.28
CA PRO A 21 -3.94 -2.55 6.54
C PRO A 21 -2.45 -2.89 6.55
N LEU A 22 -1.79 -2.64 7.69
CA LEU A 22 -0.38 -3.00 7.90
C LEU A 22 -0.24 -3.73 9.25
N PRO A 23 -0.04 -5.05 9.24
CA PRO A 23 0.32 -5.78 10.44
C PRO A 23 1.78 -5.51 10.82
N LEU A 24 2.02 -5.21 12.10
CA LEU A 24 3.35 -4.90 12.63
C LEU A 24 3.67 -5.79 13.82
N HIS A 25 4.92 -6.27 13.87
CA HIS A 25 5.49 -6.95 15.03
C HIS A 25 6.42 -5.99 15.77
N ILE A 26 6.01 -5.56 16.96
CA ILE A 26 6.68 -4.57 17.77
C ILE A 26 7.54 -5.28 18.82
N PHE A 27 8.85 -5.24 18.65
CA PHE A 27 9.80 -5.90 19.55
C PHE A 27 10.87 -4.94 20.11
N GLU A 28 11.24 -3.89 19.36
CA GLU A 28 12.22 -2.91 19.80
C GLU A 28 11.68 -2.02 20.94
N PRO A 29 12.47 -1.74 22.00
CA PRO A 29 12.02 -0.93 23.13
C PRO A 29 11.49 0.46 22.74
N ARG A 30 12.14 1.11 21.75
CA ARG A 30 11.70 2.42 21.26
C ARG A 30 10.31 2.38 20.63
N TYR A 31 9.98 1.32 19.89
CA TYR A 31 8.67 1.19 19.24
C TYR A 31 7.60 0.64 20.19
N LYS A 32 7.98 -0.11 21.23
CA LYS A 32 7.07 -0.42 22.35
C LYS A 32 6.63 0.87 23.07
N ALA A 33 7.56 1.81 23.28
CA ALA A 33 7.24 3.12 23.86
C ALA A 33 6.33 3.94 22.93
N LEU A 34 6.62 3.99 21.61
CA LEU A 34 5.80 4.67 20.61
C LEU A 34 4.36 4.14 20.63
N VAL A 35 4.17 2.84 20.54
CA VAL A 35 2.84 2.20 20.50
C VAL A 35 2.08 2.45 21.80
N ARG A 36 2.74 2.34 22.96
CA ARG A 36 2.13 2.65 24.26
C ARG A 36 1.63 4.10 24.31
N ASP A 37 2.46 5.05 23.89
CA ASP A 37 2.14 6.48 23.93
C ASP A 37 1.02 6.83 22.95
N CYS A 38 1.00 6.21 21.75
CA CYS A 38 -0.08 6.36 20.78
C CYS A 38 -1.41 5.83 21.32
N LEU A 39 -1.41 4.64 21.91
CA LEU A 39 -2.62 4.06 22.52
C LEU A 39 -3.14 4.89 23.70
N ALA A 40 -2.24 5.39 24.54
CA ALA A 40 -2.64 6.20 25.70
C ALA A 40 -3.24 7.56 25.32
N ALA A 41 -2.80 8.15 24.20
CA ALA A 41 -3.25 9.45 23.72
C ALA A 41 -4.30 9.38 22.60
N ASP A 42 -4.72 8.19 22.17
CA ASP A 42 -5.56 7.95 20.99
C ASP A 42 -5.03 8.68 19.73
N LYS A 43 -3.73 8.55 19.47
CA LYS A 43 -3.04 9.22 18.36
C LYS A 43 -2.51 8.25 17.34
N ASP A 44 -2.47 8.71 16.10
CA ASP A 44 -1.81 8.02 14.99
C ASP A 44 -0.29 8.27 15.06
N PHE A 45 0.48 7.39 14.38
CA PHE A 45 1.90 7.61 14.15
C PHE A 45 2.19 7.60 12.63
N GLY A 46 3.28 8.23 12.21
CA GLY A 46 3.65 8.32 10.81
C GLY A 46 4.56 7.18 10.38
N VAL A 47 4.17 6.42 9.36
CA VAL A 47 5.04 5.44 8.68
C VAL A 47 5.78 6.15 7.56
N LEU A 48 7.12 6.03 7.55
CA LEU A 48 8.01 6.60 6.54
C LEU A 48 8.85 5.50 5.90
N LEU A 49 9.00 5.55 4.59
CA LEU A 49 9.88 4.64 3.88
C LEU A 49 11.35 4.94 4.21
N VAL A 50 12.08 3.90 4.64
CA VAL A 50 13.54 3.87 4.63
C VAL A 50 13.98 2.85 3.59
N HIS A 51 14.65 3.30 2.55
CA HIS A 51 15.12 2.43 1.49
C HIS A 51 16.53 2.83 1.03
N GLN A 52 17.43 1.86 0.93
CA GLN A 52 18.85 2.07 0.54
C GLN A 52 19.56 3.14 1.37
N GLY A 53 19.28 3.21 2.67
CA GLY A 53 19.88 4.19 3.60
C GLY A 53 19.29 5.60 3.52
N GLN A 54 18.27 5.83 2.70
CA GLN A 54 17.58 7.10 2.58
C GLN A 54 16.24 7.04 3.35
N LEU A 55 15.96 8.06 4.16
CA LEU A 55 14.64 8.31 4.75
C LEU A 55 13.86 9.25 3.84
N PHE A 56 12.70 8.81 3.38
CA PHE A 56 11.79 9.65 2.59
C PHE A 56 11.00 10.57 3.50
N GLN A 57 10.64 11.75 2.99
CA GLN A 57 9.94 12.77 3.79
C GLN A 57 8.42 12.65 3.76
N ASN A 58 7.88 11.97 2.75
CA ASN A 58 6.43 11.77 2.61
C ASN A 58 6.07 10.37 3.12
N GLY A 59 4.99 10.31 3.89
CA GLY A 59 4.52 9.06 4.48
C GLY A 59 3.01 9.07 4.72
N THR A 60 2.55 8.06 5.42
CA THR A 60 1.13 7.87 5.77
C THR A 60 0.99 7.65 7.27
N CYS A 61 0.03 8.35 7.88
CA CYS A 61 -0.37 8.11 9.26
C CYS A 61 -0.97 6.71 9.40
N ALA A 62 -0.57 5.99 10.42
CA ALA A 62 -1.08 4.67 10.77
C ALA A 62 -1.85 4.75 12.08
N ARG A 63 -3.14 4.39 12.04
CA ARG A 63 -3.99 4.20 13.22
C ARG A 63 -3.85 2.76 13.70
N ILE A 64 -3.67 2.57 15.00
CA ILE A 64 -3.72 1.24 15.61
C ILE A 64 -5.19 0.83 15.71
N GLU A 65 -5.61 -0.13 14.91
CA GLU A 65 -6.99 -0.63 14.92
C GLU A 65 -7.17 -1.74 15.96
N ASN A 66 -6.20 -2.67 16.04
CA ASN A 66 -6.27 -3.81 16.93
C ASN A 66 -4.91 -4.25 17.45
N ILE A 67 -4.89 -4.74 18.70
CA ILE A 67 -3.77 -5.53 19.22
C ILE A 67 -4.11 -6.99 18.96
N LEU A 68 -3.41 -7.62 18.02
CA LEU A 68 -3.65 -9.00 17.62
C LEU A 68 -3.10 -9.99 18.65
N GLU A 69 -1.95 -9.67 19.24
CA GLU A 69 -1.27 -10.54 20.20
C GLU A 69 -0.39 -9.72 21.15
N LYS A 70 -0.38 -10.11 22.44
CA LYS A 70 0.52 -9.58 23.46
C LYS A 70 1.37 -10.75 24.00
N PHE A 71 2.68 -10.58 24.00
CA PHE A 71 3.61 -11.55 24.53
C PHE A 71 4.08 -11.19 25.94
N ASP A 72 4.45 -12.19 26.76
CA ASP A 72 4.90 -12.00 28.15
C ASP A 72 6.16 -11.12 28.26
N ASP A 73 7.02 -11.10 27.22
CA ASP A 73 8.21 -10.28 27.12
C ASP A 73 7.93 -8.83 26.65
N GLY A 74 6.66 -8.49 26.53
CA GLY A 74 6.19 -7.16 26.13
C GLY A 74 6.27 -6.88 24.61
N ARG A 75 6.54 -7.89 23.77
CA ARG A 75 6.33 -7.75 22.33
C ARG A 75 4.84 -7.69 22.02
N LEU A 76 4.51 -7.04 20.91
CA LEU A 76 3.13 -6.89 20.44
C LEU A 76 3.04 -7.24 18.94
N LYS A 77 1.93 -7.85 18.55
CA LYS A 77 1.48 -7.82 17.16
C LYS A 77 0.27 -6.90 17.09
N ILE A 78 0.33 -5.90 16.25
CA ILE A 78 -0.73 -4.93 16.06
C ILE A 78 -1.17 -4.92 14.60
N LEU A 79 -2.44 -4.62 14.37
CA LEU A 79 -2.96 -4.27 13.05
C LEU A 79 -3.14 -2.75 13.01
N THR A 80 -2.55 -2.14 12.00
CA THR A 80 -2.71 -0.70 11.74
C THR A 80 -3.42 -0.47 10.41
N LEU A 81 -4.03 0.69 10.25
CA LEU A 81 -4.68 1.12 9.03
C LEU A 81 -4.12 2.47 8.60
N GLY A 82 -3.69 2.55 7.34
CA GLY A 82 -3.24 3.81 6.73
C GLY A 82 -4.38 4.83 6.67
N LYS A 83 -4.08 6.05 7.10
CA LYS A 83 -5.03 7.19 7.12
C LYS A 83 -4.56 8.27 6.16
N ARG A 84 -4.28 9.47 6.67
CA ARG A 84 -3.87 10.64 5.89
C ARG A 84 -2.40 10.58 5.54
N ARG A 85 -2.05 11.16 4.40
CA ARG A 85 -0.66 11.39 3.99
C ARG A 85 -0.10 12.63 4.67
N PHE A 86 1.20 12.62 4.89
CA PHE A 86 1.90 13.75 5.48
C PHE A 86 3.30 13.93 4.88
N ARG A 87 3.83 15.15 5.03
CA ARG A 87 5.22 15.48 4.72
C ARG A 87 5.93 15.95 5.99
N VAL A 88 7.09 15.38 6.29
CA VAL A 88 7.95 15.83 7.39
C VAL A 88 8.60 17.14 7.02
N LYS A 89 8.42 18.15 7.88
CA LYS A 89 9.09 19.45 7.79
C LYS A 89 10.35 19.48 8.67
N LYS A 90 10.27 18.86 9.85
CA LYS A 90 11.36 18.80 10.79
C LYS A 90 11.29 17.52 11.62
N VAL A 91 12.43 16.85 11.77
CA VAL A 91 12.56 15.72 12.70
C VAL A 91 12.99 16.26 14.06
N MET A 92 12.39 15.73 15.11
CA MET A 92 12.67 16.10 16.51
C MET A 92 13.15 14.87 17.25
N GLU A 93 14.12 15.09 18.13
CA GLU A 93 14.66 14.11 19.05
C GLU A 93 14.26 14.52 20.49
N GLY A 94 14.08 13.57 21.38
CA GLY A 94 13.71 13.85 22.77
C GLY A 94 12.98 12.70 23.45
N LYS A 95 12.38 11.82 22.63
CA LYS A 95 11.79 10.56 23.08
C LYS A 95 12.65 9.36 22.62
N PRO A 96 12.41 8.16 23.14
CA PRO A 96 13.10 6.95 22.64
C PRO A 96 12.90 6.68 21.14
N TYR A 97 11.90 7.31 20.54
CA TYR A 97 11.56 7.25 19.12
C TYR A 97 11.58 8.65 18.49
N LEU A 98 11.63 8.72 17.18
CA LEU A 98 11.58 9.98 16.44
C LEU A 98 10.18 10.59 16.48
N GLU A 99 10.11 11.91 16.58
CA GLU A 99 8.89 12.70 16.33
C GLU A 99 9.13 13.63 15.12
N GLY A 100 8.07 13.99 14.42
CA GLY A 100 8.13 14.91 13.30
C GLY A 100 7.08 16.00 13.39
N GLU A 101 7.51 17.23 13.14
CA GLU A 101 6.61 18.28 12.72
C GLU A 101 6.23 18.01 11.26
N VAL A 102 4.95 17.83 11.01
CA VAL A 102 4.43 17.38 9.71
C VAL A 102 3.37 18.31 9.18
N GLU A 103 3.25 18.32 7.87
CA GLU A 103 2.18 18.96 7.13
C GLU A 103 1.32 17.86 6.48
N PHE A 104 0.02 17.86 6.78
CA PHE A 104 -0.92 16.92 6.15
C PHE A 104 -1.37 17.44 4.80
N TRP A 105 -1.59 16.53 3.88
CA TRP A 105 -2.06 16.85 2.54
C TRP A 105 -2.96 15.75 2.00
N ASP A 106 -3.92 16.16 1.18
CA ASP A 106 -4.88 15.29 0.52
C ASP A 106 -4.77 15.48 -1.01
N ASP A 107 -5.51 14.70 -1.76
CA ASP A 107 -5.58 14.92 -3.21
C ASP A 107 -6.22 16.26 -3.53
N GLU A 108 -5.82 16.82 -4.66
CA GLU A 108 -6.61 17.82 -5.32
C GLU A 108 -7.98 17.21 -5.64
N THR A 109 -9.05 17.97 -5.35
CA THR A 109 -10.44 17.46 -5.50
C THR A 109 -10.74 17.27 -6.98
N ASP A 110 -10.47 16.09 -7.49
CA ASP A 110 -10.64 15.75 -8.89
C ASP A 110 -11.83 14.81 -9.05
N LEU A 111 -13.01 15.39 -9.29
CA LEU A 111 -14.23 14.70 -9.69
C LEU A 111 -14.37 14.70 -11.21
N SER A 112 -13.26 14.60 -11.94
CA SER A 112 -13.30 14.62 -13.40
C SER A 112 -14.06 13.40 -13.94
N PRO A 113 -14.83 13.55 -15.02
CA PRO A 113 -15.47 12.43 -15.72
C PRO A 113 -14.46 11.35 -16.14
N GLY A 114 -13.17 11.71 -16.28
CA GLY A 114 -12.08 10.80 -16.60
C GLY A 114 -11.80 9.78 -15.52
N VAL A 115 -11.88 10.17 -14.24
CA VAL A 115 -11.67 9.29 -13.09
C VAL A 115 -12.64 8.11 -13.12
N GLU A 116 -13.93 8.38 -13.36
CA GLU A 116 -14.96 7.35 -13.39
C GLU A 116 -14.80 6.38 -14.57
N ALA A 117 -14.36 6.88 -15.71
CA ALA A 117 -14.08 6.06 -16.89
C ALA A 117 -12.88 5.13 -16.64
N LEU A 118 -11.80 5.65 -16.07
CA LEU A 118 -10.61 4.89 -15.69
C LEU A 118 -10.94 3.85 -14.61
N PHE A 119 -11.71 4.22 -13.60
CA PHE A 119 -12.13 3.31 -12.54
C PHE A 119 -12.85 2.08 -13.11
N ARG A 120 -13.80 2.28 -14.03
CA ARG A 120 -14.50 1.16 -14.70
C ARG A 120 -13.59 0.28 -15.54
N GLN A 121 -12.63 0.87 -16.27
CA GLN A 121 -11.68 0.12 -17.08
C GLN A 121 -10.78 -0.76 -16.19
N VAL A 122 -10.25 -0.18 -15.12
CA VAL A 122 -9.39 -0.92 -14.18
C VAL A 122 -10.18 -2.03 -13.50
N HIS A 123 -11.42 -1.77 -13.08
CA HIS A 123 -12.28 -2.76 -12.46
C HIS A 123 -12.51 -3.98 -13.37
N THR A 124 -12.74 -3.75 -14.67
CA THR A 124 -12.88 -4.83 -15.65
C THR A 124 -11.60 -5.66 -15.76
N LEU A 125 -10.45 -5.00 -15.85
CA LEU A 125 -9.15 -5.66 -15.97
C LEU A 125 -8.75 -6.41 -14.69
N LEU A 126 -9.19 -5.92 -13.54
CA LEU A 126 -8.95 -6.59 -12.26
C LEU A 126 -9.70 -7.92 -12.15
N LYS A 127 -10.89 -8.02 -12.75
CA LYS A 127 -11.61 -9.30 -12.85
C LYS A 127 -10.80 -10.33 -13.64
N ASP A 128 -10.20 -9.93 -14.75
CA ASP A 128 -9.31 -10.79 -15.52
C ASP A 128 -8.11 -11.25 -14.68
N TYR A 129 -7.49 -10.31 -13.93
CA TYR A 129 -6.38 -10.63 -13.05
C TYR A 129 -6.77 -11.60 -11.93
N ALA A 130 -7.92 -11.40 -11.32
CA ALA A 130 -8.45 -12.28 -10.27
C ALA A 130 -8.66 -13.72 -10.79
N GLN A 131 -9.24 -13.86 -11.98
CA GLN A 131 -9.44 -15.17 -12.62
C GLN A 131 -8.11 -15.87 -12.95
N LEU A 132 -7.10 -15.12 -13.38
CA LEU A 132 -5.79 -15.66 -13.72
C LEU A 132 -4.96 -16.09 -12.52
N THR A 133 -5.11 -15.40 -11.38
CA THR A 133 -4.26 -15.59 -10.19
C THR A 133 -4.92 -16.37 -9.08
N GLY A 134 -6.25 -16.36 -9.01
CA GLY A 134 -7.01 -16.85 -7.85
C GLY A 134 -6.76 -16.07 -6.55
N LYS A 135 -6.04 -14.94 -6.62
CA LYS A 135 -5.64 -14.17 -5.41
C LYS A 135 -6.75 -13.29 -4.84
N ILE A 136 -7.70 -12.86 -5.67
CA ILE A 136 -8.85 -12.07 -5.24
C ILE A 136 -10.04 -13.02 -5.28
N THR A 137 -10.42 -13.51 -4.11
CA THR A 137 -11.50 -14.50 -3.98
C THR A 137 -12.88 -13.86 -3.98
N ASP A 138 -12.97 -12.57 -3.64
CA ASP A 138 -14.23 -11.83 -3.58
C ASP A 138 -14.17 -10.56 -4.45
N PRO A 139 -14.74 -10.60 -5.67
CA PRO A 139 -14.84 -9.43 -6.54
C PRO A 139 -15.67 -8.27 -5.95
N THR A 140 -16.55 -8.55 -4.97
CA THR A 140 -17.39 -7.51 -4.34
C THR A 140 -16.60 -6.57 -3.43
N LEU A 141 -15.41 -7.01 -2.97
CA LEU A 141 -14.50 -6.14 -2.21
C LEU A 141 -14.13 -4.88 -2.99
N VAL A 142 -14.08 -4.98 -4.32
CA VAL A 142 -13.71 -3.86 -5.20
C VAL A 142 -14.87 -2.89 -5.39
N GLU A 143 -16.12 -3.33 -5.27
CA GLU A 143 -17.31 -2.51 -5.47
C GLU A 143 -17.49 -1.46 -4.36
N ASN A 144 -16.88 -1.67 -3.20
CA ASN A 144 -16.95 -0.76 -2.06
C ASN A 144 -15.86 0.32 -2.04
N PHE A 145 -14.91 0.30 -2.99
CA PHE A 145 -13.88 1.32 -3.05
C PHE A 145 -14.36 2.60 -3.71
N THR A 146 -13.97 3.73 -3.13
CA THR A 146 -13.97 5.00 -3.87
C THR A 146 -12.84 4.98 -4.91
N PRO A 147 -12.94 5.76 -6.01
CA PRO A 147 -11.84 5.88 -6.98
C PRO A 147 -10.50 6.25 -6.32
N TYR A 148 -10.54 7.09 -5.30
CA TYR A 148 -9.39 7.46 -4.49
C TYR A 148 -8.74 6.26 -3.80
N GLY A 149 -9.48 5.54 -2.97
CA GLY A 149 -8.96 4.36 -2.26
C GLY A 149 -8.51 3.26 -3.21
N PHE A 150 -9.24 3.06 -4.30
CA PHE A 150 -8.91 2.07 -5.32
C PHE A 150 -7.61 2.37 -6.05
N SER A 151 -7.30 3.65 -6.29
CA SER A 151 -6.05 4.06 -6.95
C SER A 151 -4.80 3.64 -6.15
N PHE A 152 -4.88 3.64 -4.82
CA PHE A 152 -3.81 3.14 -3.94
C PHE A 152 -3.79 1.61 -3.85
N PHE A 153 -4.97 0.97 -3.81
CA PHE A 153 -5.06 -0.49 -3.84
C PHE A 153 -4.38 -1.09 -5.08
N LEU A 154 -4.49 -0.44 -6.24
CA LEU A 154 -3.79 -0.86 -7.45
C LEU A 154 -2.27 -0.81 -7.32
N ALA A 155 -1.74 0.13 -6.55
CA ALA A 155 -0.30 0.22 -6.33
C ALA A 155 0.25 -0.98 -5.53
N GLU A 156 -0.57 -1.57 -4.65
CA GLU A 156 -0.24 -2.78 -3.91
C GLU A 156 -0.22 -4.02 -4.81
N ILE A 157 -1.23 -4.17 -5.69
CA ILE A 157 -1.36 -5.36 -6.57
C ILE A 157 -0.26 -5.44 -7.62
N ASN A 158 0.14 -4.30 -8.17
CA ASN A 158 1.00 -4.23 -9.34
C ASN A 158 2.49 -4.54 -9.06
N MET A 159 2.85 -4.96 -7.85
CA MET A 159 4.20 -5.37 -7.46
C MET A 159 5.28 -4.34 -7.87
N TYR A 160 4.98 -3.07 -7.69
CA TYR A 160 5.94 -2.00 -7.93
C TYR A 160 7.13 -2.08 -6.96
N SER A 161 8.29 -1.58 -7.42
CA SER A 161 9.41 -1.32 -6.51
C SER A 161 9.02 -0.32 -5.43
N LEU A 162 9.68 -0.36 -4.27
CA LEU A 162 9.41 0.59 -3.17
C LEU A 162 9.54 2.05 -3.61
N THR A 163 10.53 2.36 -4.45
CA THR A 163 10.69 3.70 -5.05
C THR A 163 9.46 4.10 -5.85
N ARG A 164 8.95 3.19 -6.70
CA ARG A 164 7.75 3.48 -7.49
C ARG A 164 6.49 3.59 -6.64
N GLN A 165 6.36 2.78 -5.59
CA GLN A 165 5.27 2.90 -4.62
C GLN A 165 5.32 4.27 -3.92
N GLN A 166 6.51 4.74 -3.56
CA GLN A 166 6.71 6.05 -2.95
C GLN A 166 6.30 7.18 -3.91
N GLU A 167 6.69 7.11 -5.18
CA GLU A 167 6.26 8.07 -6.21
C GLU A 167 4.73 8.11 -6.32
N ILE A 168 4.06 6.95 -6.32
CA ILE A 168 2.59 6.87 -6.37
C ILE A 168 1.96 7.45 -5.11
N LEU A 169 2.55 7.24 -3.93
CA LEU A 169 2.08 7.84 -2.68
C LEU A 169 2.12 9.38 -2.76
N GLU A 170 3.10 9.94 -3.45
CA GLU A 170 3.33 11.39 -3.59
C GLU A 170 2.44 12.06 -4.65
N MET A 171 1.81 11.30 -5.55
CA MET A 171 0.87 11.85 -6.52
C MET A 171 -0.35 12.46 -5.83
N THR A 172 -0.81 13.63 -6.32
CA THR A 172 -1.97 14.36 -5.79
C THR A 172 -3.26 14.14 -6.58
N SER A 173 -3.18 13.42 -7.71
CA SER A 173 -4.31 13.13 -8.59
C SER A 173 -4.66 11.64 -8.57
N ALA A 174 -5.91 11.31 -8.20
CA ALA A 174 -6.44 9.95 -8.30
C ALA A 174 -6.51 9.48 -9.76
N GLU A 175 -6.75 10.41 -10.72
CA GLU A 175 -6.76 10.10 -12.14
C GLU A 175 -5.41 9.61 -12.62
N GLU A 176 -4.33 10.33 -12.26
CA GLU A 176 -2.97 9.92 -12.62
C GLU A 176 -2.59 8.56 -12.02
N ARG A 177 -2.94 8.31 -10.75
CA ARG A 177 -2.69 7.00 -10.11
C ARG A 177 -3.47 5.88 -10.79
N LEU A 178 -4.75 6.10 -11.12
CA LEU A 178 -5.58 5.12 -11.84
C LEU A 178 -5.03 4.83 -13.23
N ALA A 179 -4.59 5.86 -13.97
CA ALA A 179 -3.99 5.69 -15.29
C ALA A 179 -2.68 4.88 -15.23
N CYS A 180 -1.83 5.17 -14.24
CA CYS A 180 -0.63 4.37 -13.98
C CYS A 180 -0.98 2.91 -13.65
N GLY A 181 -1.94 2.71 -12.76
CA GLY A 181 -2.43 1.39 -12.36
C GLY A 181 -3.00 0.60 -13.52
N LEU A 182 -3.83 1.23 -14.35
CA LEU A 182 -4.42 0.62 -15.56
C LEU A 182 -3.33 0.10 -16.51
N LYS A 183 -2.35 0.95 -16.82
CA LYS A 183 -1.25 0.59 -17.73
C LYS A 183 -0.46 -0.61 -17.21
N SER A 184 -0.11 -0.60 -15.94
CA SER A 184 0.69 -1.66 -15.32
C SER A 184 -0.09 -2.97 -15.20
N LEU A 185 -1.36 -2.89 -14.79
CA LEU A 185 -2.23 -4.06 -14.69
C LEU A 185 -2.50 -4.69 -16.06
N ALA A 186 -2.73 -3.87 -17.09
CA ALA A 186 -2.90 -4.34 -18.47
C ALA A 186 -1.67 -5.11 -18.96
N HIS A 187 -0.48 -4.59 -18.71
CA HIS A 187 0.77 -5.26 -19.06
C HIS A 187 0.91 -6.60 -18.31
N LEU A 188 0.63 -6.60 -17.00
CA LEU A 188 0.71 -7.81 -16.16
C LEU A 188 -0.26 -8.89 -16.64
N VAL A 189 -1.54 -8.55 -16.87
CA VAL A 189 -2.56 -9.47 -17.34
C VAL A 189 -2.20 -10.02 -18.74
N SER A 190 -1.72 -9.17 -19.63
CA SER A 190 -1.30 -9.58 -20.97
C SER A 190 -0.15 -10.59 -20.93
N ARG A 191 0.85 -10.35 -20.09
CA ARG A 191 1.97 -11.25 -19.87
C ARG A 191 1.50 -12.60 -19.30
N MET A 192 0.64 -12.60 -18.29
CA MET A 192 0.11 -13.82 -17.69
C MET A 192 -0.70 -14.66 -18.70
N LYS A 193 -1.53 -14.01 -19.53
CA LYS A 193 -2.27 -14.69 -20.60
C LYS A 193 -1.33 -15.31 -21.62
N LEU A 194 -0.22 -14.65 -21.95
CA LEU A 194 0.79 -15.21 -22.86
C LEU A 194 1.50 -16.41 -22.23
N ASP A 195 1.91 -16.32 -20.98
CA ASP A 195 2.58 -17.40 -20.25
C ASP A 195 1.67 -18.65 -20.18
N GLN A 196 0.37 -18.48 -19.88
CA GLN A 196 -0.59 -19.59 -19.90
C GLN A 196 -0.74 -20.24 -21.29
N LYS A 197 -0.75 -19.43 -22.37
CA LYS A 197 -0.79 -19.98 -23.74
C LYS A 197 0.48 -20.76 -24.05
N LEU A 198 1.64 -20.26 -23.69
CA LEU A 198 2.93 -20.93 -23.87
C LEU A 198 2.98 -22.26 -23.11
N GLN A 199 2.53 -22.27 -21.85
CA GLN A 199 2.47 -23.50 -21.05
C GLN A 199 1.56 -24.58 -21.69
N LYS A 200 0.40 -24.18 -22.22
CA LYS A 200 -0.48 -25.12 -22.95
C LYS A 200 0.22 -25.71 -24.18
N ILE A 201 0.87 -24.88 -24.98
CA ILE A 201 1.57 -25.33 -26.22
C ILE A 201 2.75 -26.24 -25.87
N LEU A 202 3.53 -25.90 -24.83
CA LEU A 202 4.70 -26.69 -24.41
C LEU A 202 4.29 -27.97 -23.69
N GLY A 203 3.23 -27.92 -22.86
CA GLY A 203 2.68 -29.10 -22.18
C GLY A 203 2.14 -30.14 -23.17
N ASP A 204 1.44 -29.70 -24.23
CA ASP A 204 0.96 -30.57 -25.31
C ASP A 204 2.11 -31.21 -26.09
N ARG A 205 3.26 -30.52 -26.24
CA ARG A 205 4.44 -31.11 -26.89
C ARG A 205 5.12 -32.20 -26.06
N HIS A 206 5.14 -32.10 -24.73
CA HIS A 206 5.68 -33.17 -23.87
C HIS A 206 4.82 -34.44 -23.88
N SER A 207 3.52 -34.34 -24.11
CA SER A 207 2.67 -35.53 -24.27
C SER A 207 2.91 -36.29 -25.61
N PHE A 208 3.32 -35.58 -26.66
CA PHE A 208 3.66 -36.21 -27.95
C PHE A 208 4.97 -37.01 -27.92
N PHE A 209 5.94 -36.63 -27.11
CA PHE A 209 7.22 -37.37 -26.99
C PHE A 209 7.09 -38.67 -26.16
N ASN A 210 6.06 -38.79 -25.33
CA ASN A 210 5.82 -40.03 -24.55
C ASN A 210 4.97 -41.09 -25.28
N ILE A 211 4.47 -40.81 -26.49
CA ILE A 211 3.68 -41.75 -27.28
C ILE A 211 4.53 -42.47 -28.36
N CYS A 212 5.79 -42.06 -28.53
CA CYS A 212 6.70 -42.62 -29.53
C CYS A 212 7.87 -43.44 -28.94
N ASN A 213 7.73 -43.94 -27.70
CA ASN A 213 8.69 -44.93 -27.14
C ASN A 213 7.98 -46.21 -26.74
#